data_6e44677cfa6fb657d19faec2b46af524
#
_entry.id   6e44677cfa6fb657d19faec2b46af524
#
_cell.length_a   1.000
_cell.length_b   1.000
_cell.length_c   1.000
_cell.angle_alpha   90.00
_cell.angle_beta   90.00
_cell.angle_gamma   90.00
#
_symmetry.space_group_name_H-M   'P 1'
#
loop_
_entity.id
_entity.type
_entity.pdbx_description
1 polymer ?
#
loop_
_entity_poly.entity_id
_entity_poly.type
_entity_poly.pdbx_seq_one_letter_code
_entity_poly.pdbx_strand_id
1 'polypeptide(L)'
;MKRFLNLMMLAVLAFGMMACGEKKLTQDDLKKAELTLMNEEGSLNMEAVPVAVEQFCKFVEQNPNDEAAPQWLFKALQVEIKAGASEKAIELCDKLVKDYPTFENNPAALVMTASEVYDSQLHDLDKARATYQKVINDYPNSDWAKNAEKMIEFVGMTPEEIFSKIVMSEMEEVEGEW
;
A
#
# COMPACT_ATOMS: atom_id res chain seq x y z
N MET A 1 -21.84 -38.52 -34.74
CA MET A 1 -21.36 -37.13 -34.47
C MET A 1 -22.32 -36.27 -33.65
N LYS A 2 -23.63 -36.29 -33.86
CA LYS A 2 -24.60 -35.45 -33.10
C LYS A 2 -24.78 -35.81 -31.60
N ARG A 3 -24.48 -37.07 -31.19
CA ARG A 3 -24.60 -37.51 -29.78
C ARG A 3 -23.41 -37.10 -28.89
N PHE A 4 -22.22 -36.91 -29.48
CA PHE A 4 -21.05 -36.44 -28.70
C PHE A 4 -21.08 -34.95 -28.42
N LEU A 5 -21.71 -34.15 -29.30
CA LEU A 5 -21.84 -32.71 -29.12
C LEU A 5 -22.78 -32.34 -27.96
N ASN A 6 -23.83 -33.15 -27.76
CA ASN A 6 -24.79 -32.95 -26.64
C ASN A 6 -24.17 -33.32 -25.28
N LEU A 7 -23.24 -34.29 -25.23
CA LEU A 7 -22.59 -34.64 -23.95
C LEU A 7 -21.58 -33.59 -23.50
N MET A 8 -20.92 -32.92 -24.44
CA MET A 8 -19.97 -31.86 -24.15
C MET A 8 -20.65 -30.55 -23.68
N MET A 9 -21.86 -30.29 -24.17
CA MET A 9 -22.67 -29.13 -23.76
C MET A 9 -23.27 -29.29 -22.36
N LEU A 10 -23.54 -30.54 -21.91
CA LEU A 10 -24.01 -30.79 -20.55
C LEU A 10 -22.91 -30.71 -19.50
N ALA A 11 -21.64 -30.96 -19.86
CA ALA A 11 -20.50 -30.88 -18.96
C ALA A 11 -20.11 -29.43 -18.62
N VAL A 12 -20.37 -28.47 -19.51
CA VAL A 12 -20.09 -27.03 -19.28
C VAL A 12 -21.15 -26.40 -18.36
N LEU A 13 -22.37 -26.93 -18.30
CA LEU A 13 -23.42 -26.42 -17.42
C LEU A 13 -23.33 -26.94 -15.97
N ALA A 14 -22.55 -28.00 -15.69
CA ALA A 14 -22.37 -28.54 -14.36
C ALA A 14 -21.25 -27.86 -13.52
N PHE A 15 -20.40 -27.02 -14.14
CA PHE A 15 -19.33 -26.32 -13.44
C PHE A 15 -19.75 -24.95 -12.88
N GLY A 16 -21.00 -24.56 -13.11
CA GLY A 16 -21.53 -23.25 -12.72
C GLY A 16 -22.26 -23.18 -11.36
N MET A 17 -22.30 -24.24 -10.55
CA MET A 17 -23.11 -24.26 -9.33
C MET A 17 -22.38 -24.81 -8.09
N MET A 18 -21.12 -24.46 -7.90
CA MET A 18 -20.47 -24.55 -6.59
C MET A 18 -19.91 -23.17 -6.19
N ALA A 19 -20.68 -22.11 -6.39
CA ALA A 19 -20.56 -20.91 -5.59
C ALA A 19 -21.22 -21.20 -4.23
N CYS A 20 -20.52 -21.92 -3.36
CA CYS A 20 -20.83 -21.94 -1.95
C CYS A 20 -20.79 -20.47 -1.51
N GLY A 21 -21.94 -19.91 -1.10
CA GLY A 21 -22.12 -18.48 -0.89
C GLY A 21 -21.20 -17.94 0.21
N GLU A 22 -20.02 -17.55 -0.17
CA GLU A 22 -19.15 -16.78 0.71
C GLU A 22 -19.86 -15.46 1.03
N LYS A 23 -20.00 -15.18 2.33
CA LYS A 23 -20.63 -13.93 2.78
C LYS A 23 -19.93 -12.74 2.10
N LYS A 24 -20.68 -11.95 1.35
CA LYS A 24 -20.16 -10.72 0.76
C LYS A 24 -19.86 -9.73 1.88
N LEU A 25 -18.63 -9.27 1.96
CA LEU A 25 -18.23 -8.25 2.92
C LEU A 25 -18.85 -6.89 2.56
N THR A 26 -19.25 -6.16 3.59
CA THR A 26 -19.76 -4.79 3.47
C THR A 26 -18.74 -3.79 4.05
N GLN A 27 -18.86 -2.51 3.71
CA GLN A 27 -18.03 -1.48 4.31
C GLN A 27 -18.19 -1.40 5.84
N ASP A 28 -19.36 -1.75 6.38
CA ASP A 28 -19.58 -1.81 7.83
C ASP A 28 -18.81 -2.95 8.50
N ASP A 29 -18.67 -4.11 7.81
CA ASP A 29 -17.82 -5.20 8.30
C ASP A 29 -16.35 -4.73 8.36
N LEU A 30 -15.88 -3.97 7.36
CA LEU A 30 -14.51 -3.46 7.32
C LEU A 30 -14.24 -2.39 8.39
N LYS A 31 -15.19 -1.48 8.62
CA LYS A 31 -15.09 -0.50 9.71
C LYS A 31 -15.00 -1.17 11.08
N LYS A 32 -15.74 -2.26 11.28
CA LYS A 32 -15.64 -3.05 12.52
C LYS A 32 -14.26 -3.71 12.65
N ALA A 33 -13.73 -4.29 11.57
CA ALA A 33 -12.38 -4.85 11.57
C ALA A 33 -11.33 -3.77 11.84
N GLU A 34 -11.45 -2.59 11.26
CA GLU A 34 -10.56 -1.45 11.51
C GLU A 34 -10.54 -1.05 13.01
N LEU A 35 -11.69 -1.04 13.67
CA LEU A 35 -11.78 -0.72 15.10
C LEU A 35 -11.03 -1.73 15.99
N THR A 36 -10.82 -2.96 15.54
CA THR A 36 -10.05 -3.97 16.30
C THR A 36 -8.55 -3.78 16.19
N LEU A 37 -8.07 -2.96 15.23
CA LEU A 37 -6.64 -2.74 14.98
C LEU A 37 -5.94 -1.90 16.04
N MET A 38 -6.69 -1.20 16.88
CA MET A 38 -6.11 -0.43 17.98
C MET A 38 -6.50 -1.07 19.31
N ASN A 39 -5.52 -1.24 20.19
CA ASN A 39 -5.77 -1.65 21.56
C ASN A 39 -6.20 -0.46 22.45
N GLU A 40 -6.55 -0.72 23.70
CA GLU A 40 -6.97 0.30 24.65
C GLU A 40 -5.87 1.35 24.93
N GLU A 41 -4.61 1.00 24.72
CA GLU A 41 -3.44 1.88 24.91
C GLU A 41 -3.12 2.73 23.68
N GLY A 42 -3.89 2.58 22.58
CA GLY A 42 -3.68 3.28 21.31
C GLY A 42 -2.55 2.71 20.44
N SER A 43 -2.05 1.51 20.76
CA SER A 43 -1.06 0.80 19.97
C SER A 43 -1.70 -0.18 18.98
N LEU A 44 -0.96 -0.59 17.95
CA LEU A 44 -1.45 -1.57 16.98
C LEU A 44 -1.67 -2.94 17.66
N ASN A 45 -2.87 -3.48 17.52
CA ASN A 45 -3.21 -4.83 17.97
C ASN A 45 -2.72 -5.87 16.97
N MET A 46 -1.54 -6.41 17.20
CA MET A 46 -0.88 -7.37 16.30
C MET A 46 -1.69 -8.65 16.07
N GLU A 47 -2.53 -9.08 17.02
CA GLU A 47 -3.38 -10.26 16.87
C GLU A 47 -4.53 -10.01 15.89
N ALA A 48 -5.03 -8.77 15.81
CA ALA A 48 -6.11 -8.40 14.92
C ALA A 48 -5.65 -8.13 13.47
N VAL A 49 -4.37 -7.78 13.27
CA VAL A 49 -3.82 -7.41 11.95
C VAL A 49 -4.13 -8.43 10.86
N PRO A 50 -3.82 -9.74 11.00
CA PRO A 50 -4.04 -10.68 9.90
C PRO A 50 -5.50 -10.77 9.47
N VAL A 51 -6.43 -10.76 10.43
CA VAL A 51 -7.86 -10.87 10.18
C VAL A 51 -8.41 -9.60 9.50
N ALA A 52 -8.01 -8.42 9.99
CA ALA A 52 -8.46 -7.15 9.42
C ALA A 52 -7.94 -6.96 7.99
N VAL A 53 -6.65 -7.21 7.75
CA VAL A 53 -6.04 -7.10 6.42
C VAL A 53 -6.65 -8.09 5.44
N GLU A 54 -6.90 -9.35 5.85
CA GLU A 54 -7.60 -10.33 5.03
C GLU A 54 -8.99 -9.83 4.62
N GLN A 55 -9.76 -9.25 5.56
CA GLN A 55 -11.09 -8.71 5.25
C GLN A 55 -11.01 -7.53 4.28
N PHE A 56 -10.04 -6.62 4.43
CA PHE A 56 -9.84 -5.50 3.51
C PHE A 56 -9.52 -6.00 2.09
N CYS A 57 -8.57 -6.92 1.95
CA CYS A 57 -8.20 -7.51 0.68
C CYS A 57 -9.36 -8.27 0.03
N LYS A 58 -10.08 -9.07 0.81
CA LYS A 58 -11.24 -9.84 0.34
C LYS A 58 -12.39 -8.95 -0.14
N PHE A 59 -12.65 -7.83 0.54
CA PHE A 59 -13.61 -6.84 0.07
C PHE A 59 -13.21 -6.29 -1.30
N VAL A 60 -11.95 -5.92 -1.47
CA VAL A 60 -11.41 -5.41 -2.74
C VAL A 60 -11.57 -6.45 -3.86
N GLU A 61 -11.28 -7.72 -3.59
CA GLU A 61 -11.48 -8.83 -4.54
C GLU A 61 -12.94 -9.03 -4.91
N GLN A 62 -13.84 -8.92 -3.95
CA GLN A 62 -15.28 -9.06 -4.18
C GLN A 62 -15.92 -7.86 -4.87
N ASN A 63 -15.30 -6.68 -4.75
CA ASN A 63 -15.84 -5.41 -5.23
C ASN A 63 -14.76 -4.54 -5.89
N PRO A 64 -14.06 -5.01 -6.94
CA PRO A 64 -12.89 -4.29 -7.48
C PRO A 64 -13.24 -2.94 -8.11
N ASN A 65 -14.52 -2.71 -8.46
CA ASN A 65 -15.00 -1.46 -9.04
C ASN A 65 -15.72 -0.55 -8.01
N ASP A 66 -15.71 -0.90 -6.73
CA ASP A 66 -16.25 -0.05 -5.67
C ASP A 66 -15.31 1.14 -5.46
N GLU A 67 -15.86 2.35 -5.35
CA GLU A 67 -15.07 3.57 -5.15
C GLU A 67 -14.21 3.54 -3.89
N ALA A 68 -14.63 2.78 -2.88
CA ALA A 68 -13.88 2.58 -1.65
C ALA A 68 -12.81 1.49 -1.73
N ALA A 69 -12.78 0.65 -2.79
CA ALA A 69 -11.85 -0.46 -2.89
C ALA A 69 -10.37 -0.01 -2.79
N PRO A 70 -9.89 1.01 -3.52
CA PRO A 70 -8.51 1.46 -3.39
C PRO A 70 -8.20 2.01 -2.00
N GLN A 71 -9.16 2.64 -1.33
CA GLN A 71 -8.97 3.14 0.03
C GLN A 71 -8.76 2.02 1.04
N TRP A 72 -9.50 0.91 0.92
CA TRP A 72 -9.31 -0.25 1.79
C TRP A 72 -8.00 -0.99 1.51
N LEU A 73 -7.59 -1.04 0.24
CA LEU A 73 -6.28 -1.61 -0.11
C LEU A 73 -5.12 -0.74 0.43
N PHE A 74 -5.26 0.58 0.36
CA PHE A 74 -4.30 1.51 0.96
C PHE A 74 -4.26 1.38 2.49
N LYS A 75 -5.40 1.17 3.13
CA LYS A 75 -5.47 0.90 4.57
C LYS A 75 -4.75 -0.39 4.94
N ALA A 76 -4.94 -1.47 4.15
CA ALA A 76 -4.23 -2.73 4.34
C ALA A 76 -2.70 -2.52 4.26
N LEU A 77 -2.22 -1.78 3.26
CA LEU A 77 -0.81 -1.40 3.11
C LEU A 77 -0.29 -0.69 4.38
N GLN A 78 -1.00 0.34 4.85
CA GLN A 78 -0.60 1.09 6.04
C GLN A 78 -0.50 0.22 7.29
N VAL A 79 -1.42 -0.73 7.45
CA VAL A 79 -1.42 -1.66 8.57
C VAL A 79 -0.23 -2.62 8.49
N GLU A 80 0.07 -3.18 7.32
CA GLU A 80 1.21 -4.09 7.15
C GLU A 80 2.56 -3.37 7.30
N ILE A 81 2.69 -2.12 6.85
CA ILE A 81 3.87 -1.29 7.13
C ILE A 81 4.09 -1.16 8.64
N LYS A 82 3.05 -0.76 9.38
CA LYS A 82 3.12 -0.59 10.85
C LYS A 82 3.38 -1.91 11.58
N ALA A 83 2.91 -3.02 11.04
CA ALA A 83 3.18 -4.36 11.58
C ALA A 83 4.60 -4.87 11.27
N GLY A 84 5.37 -4.17 10.43
CA GLY A 84 6.71 -4.59 9.99
C GLY A 84 6.68 -5.73 8.98
N ALA A 85 5.55 -5.97 8.32
CA ALA A 85 5.39 -7.04 7.34
C ALA A 85 5.78 -6.57 5.94
N SER A 86 7.08 -6.29 5.75
CA SER A 86 7.65 -5.66 4.56
C SER A 86 7.23 -6.30 3.24
N GLU A 87 7.26 -7.62 3.12
CA GLU A 87 6.91 -8.34 1.88
C GLU A 87 5.46 -8.10 1.48
N LYS A 88 4.54 -8.23 2.45
CA LYS A 88 3.11 -7.97 2.22
C LYS A 88 2.83 -6.51 1.91
N ALA A 89 3.52 -5.59 2.57
CA ALA A 89 3.39 -4.17 2.28
C ALA A 89 3.80 -3.85 0.83
N ILE A 90 4.90 -4.42 0.34
CA ILE A 90 5.34 -4.27 -1.06
C ILE A 90 4.27 -4.81 -2.02
N GLU A 91 3.77 -6.04 -1.78
CA GLU A 91 2.72 -6.65 -2.61
C GLU A 91 1.46 -5.79 -2.68
N LEU A 92 1.03 -5.22 -1.54
CA LEU A 92 -0.14 -4.36 -1.46
C LEU A 92 0.06 -3.01 -2.17
N CYS A 93 1.25 -2.42 -2.07
CA CYS A 93 1.61 -1.20 -2.79
C CYS A 93 1.58 -1.43 -4.30
N ASP A 94 2.23 -2.49 -4.78
CA ASP A 94 2.27 -2.85 -6.19
C ASP A 94 0.87 -3.11 -6.75
N LYS A 95 0.04 -3.86 -6.00
CA LYS A 95 -1.36 -4.12 -6.35
C LYS A 95 -2.16 -2.82 -6.43
N LEU A 96 -2.01 -1.93 -5.46
CA LEU A 96 -2.73 -0.66 -5.41
C LEU A 96 -2.42 0.20 -6.64
N VAL A 97 -1.15 0.42 -6.93
CA VAL A 97 -0.70 1.26 -8.07
C VAL A 97 -1.09 0.65 -9.40
N LYS A 98 -1.03 -0.70 -9.52
CA LYS A 98 -1.37 -1.42 -10.74
C LYS A 98 -2.87 -1.44 -11.03
N ASP A 99 -3.67 -1.82 -10.01
CA ASP A 99 -5.10 -2.08 -10.20
C ASP A 99 -5.93 -0.77 -10.14
N TYR A 100 -5.40 0.25 -9.44
CA TYR A 100 -6.06 1.57 -9.26
C TYR A 100 -5.12 2.73 -9.64
N PRO A 101 -4.69 2.84 -10.89
CA PRO A 101 -3.65 3.80 -11.31
C PRO A 101 -4.04 5.28 -11.12
N THR A 102 -5.34 5.57 -11.02
CA THR A 102 -5.86 6.94 -10.81
C THR A 102 -6.18 7.26 -9.35
N PHE A 103 -5.88 6.36 -8.42
CA PHE A 103 -6.13 6.62 -7.01
C PHE A 103 -5.21 7.71 -6.49
N GLU A 104 -5.79 8.73 -5.86
CA GLU A 104 -5.10 9.95 -5.43
C GLU A 104 -3.95 9.73 -4.42
N ASN A 105 -4.05 8.64 -3.61
CA ASN A 105 -3.03 8.31 -2.62
C ASN A 105 -1.93 7.35 -3.14
N ASN A 106 -1.88 7.04 -4.44
CA ASN A 106 -0.79 6.22 -5.00
C ASN A 106 0.61 6.82 -4.74
N PRO A 107 0.85 8.14 -4.92
CA PRO A 107 2.15 8.70 -4.61
C PRO A 107 2.48 8.61 -3.11
N ALA A 108 1.50 8.76 -2.22
CA ALA A 108 1.68 8.55 -0.78
C ALA A 108 2.07 7.10 -0.46
N ALA A 109 1.38 6.12 -1.08
CA ALA A 109 1.68 4.70 -0.92
C ALA A 109 3.13 4.37 -1.32
N LEU A 110 3.59 4.90 -2.44
CA LEU A 110 4.96 4.72 -2.91
C LEU A 110 5.98 5.38 -1.98
N VAL A 111 5.73 6.62 -1.52
CA VAL A 111 6.62 7.31 -0.58
C VAL A 111 6.73 6.54 0.74
N MET A 112 5.61 6.08 1.31
CA MET A 112 5.62 5.27 2.52
C MET A 112 6.39 3.95 2.33
N THR A 113 6.22 3.29 1.19
CA THR A 113 6.95 2.05 0.87
C THR A 113 8.45 2.32 0.71
N ALA A 114 8.83 3.45 0.11
CA ALA A 114 10.24 3.82 -0.02
C ALA A 114 10.89 4.08 1.35
N SER A 115 10.26 4.90 2.20
CA SER A 115 10.83 5.32 3.49
C SER A 115 10.74 4.24 4.56
N GLU A 116 9.55 3.68 4.79
CA GLU A 116 9.33 2.78 5.90
C GLU A 116 9.78 1.35 5.60
N VAL A 117 9.53 0.88 4.36
CA VAL A 117 9.82 -0.51 4.01
C VAL A 117 11.23 -0.65 3.46
N TYR A 118 11.55 0.01 2.34
CA TYR A 118 12.85 -0.20 1.71
C TYR A 118 14.01 0.41 2.48
N ASP A 119 13.87 1.67 2.94
CA ASP A 119 14.96 2.34 3.68
C ASP A 119 15.05 1.84 5.13
N SER A 120 13.96 1.95 5.91
CA SER A 120 14.01 1.69 7.36
C SER A 120 13.99 0.20 7.72
N GLN A 121 13.12 -0.61 7.11
CA GLN A 121 12.96 -2.01 7.51
C GLN A 121 13.91 -2.96 6.79
N LEU A 122 14.09 -2.79 5.48
CA LEU A 122 14.88 -3.71 4.64
C LEU A 122 16.30 -3.22 4.40
N HIS A 123 16.58 -1.94 4.61
CA HIS A 123 17.84 -1.27 4.23
C HIS A 123 18.22 -1.48 2.76
N ASP A 124 17.21 -1.59 1.87
CA ASP A 124 17.38 -1.67 0.42
C ASP A 124 17.36 -0.26 -0.18
N LEU A 125 18.49 0.44 -0.01
CA LEU A 125 18.63 1.85 -0.36
C LEU A 125 18.45 2.09 -1.87
N ASP A 126 18.78 1.12 -2.70
CA ASP A 126 18.62 1.22 -4.15
C ASP A 126 17.14 1.20 -4.53
N LYS A 127 16.35 0.31 -3.93
CA LYS A 127 14.91 0.29 -4.13
C LYS A 127 14.22 1.50 -3.52
N ALA A 128 14.67 1.98 -2.36
CA ALA A 128 14.17 3.22 -1.78
C ALA A 128 14.32 4.39 -2.77
N ARG A 129 15.53 4.62 -3.29
CA ARG A 129 15.80 5.66 -4.29
C ARG A 129 14.99 5.48 -5.57
N ALA A 130 14.94 4.25 -6.11
CA ALA A 130 14.18 3.96 -7.31
C ALA A 130 12.67 4.22 -7.13
N THR A 131 12.12 3.94 -5.95
CA THR A 131 10.71 4.16 -5.64
C THR A 131 10.41 5.67 -5.50
N TYR A 132 11.26 6.45 -4.85
CA TYR A 132 11.14 7.92 -4.84
C TYR A 132 11.23 8.51 -6.26
N GLN A 133 12.18 8.02 -7.07
CA GLN A 133 12.30 8.47 -8.45
C GLN A 133 11.05 8.15 -9.28
N LYS A 134 10.39 7.01 -9.01
CA LYS A 134 9.11 6.67 -9.62
C LYS A 134 8.03 7.67 -9.24
N VAL A 135 7.95 8.12 -7.99
CA VAL A 135 6.98 9.15 -7.57
C VAL A 135 7.22 10.46 -8.33
N ILE A 136 8.47 10.91 -8.44
CA ILE A 136 8.84 12.12 -9.16
C ILE A 136 8.43 12.05 -10.64
N ASN A 137 8.67 10.91 -11.28
CA ASN A 137 8.41 10.72 -12.70
C ASN A 137 6.91 10.56 -13.01
N ASP A 138 6.19 9.77 -12.22
CA ASP A 138 4.81 9.38 -12.50
C ASP A 138 3.79 10.41 -11.97
N TYR A 139 4.18 11.20 -10.94
CA TYR A 139 3.30 12.17 -10.27
C TYR A 139 3.95 13.56 -10.12
N PRO A 140 4.54 14.15 -11.19
CA PRO A 140 5.43 15.31 -11.10
C PRO A 140 4.77 16.59 -10.54
N ASN A 141 3.44 16.68 -10.60
CA ASN A 141 2.69 17.84 -10.10
C ASN A 141 2.13 17.64 -8.68
N SER A 142 2.44 16.54 -8.02
CA SER A 142 1.99 16.26 -6.66
C SER A 142 2.95 16.86 -5.61
N ASP A 143 2.43 17.18 -4.44
CA ASP A 143 3.30 17.55 -3.30
C ASP A 143 4.16 16.38 -2.84
N TRP A 144 3.74 15.15 -3.14
CA TRP A 144 4.52 13.94 -2.88
C TRP A 144 5.78 13.85 -3.76
N ALA A 145 5.76 14.36 -5.00
CA ALA A 145 6.95 14.44 -5.84
C ALA A 145 8.00 15.38 -5.24
N LYS A 146 7.58 16.56 -4.77
CA LYS A 146 8.47 17.51 -4.08
C LYS A 146 9.04 16.92 -2.78
N ASN A 147 8.23 16.14 -2.05
CA ASN A 147 8.70 15.41 -0.89
C ASN A 147 9.72 14.34 -1.27
N ALA A 148 9.44 13.55 -2.32
CA ALA A 148 10.34 12.51 -2.79
C ALA A 148 11.70 13.06 -3.24
N GLU A 149 11.75 14.23 -3.89
CA GLU A 149 12.99 14.93 -4.25
C GLU A 149 13.87 15.23 -3.03
N LYS A 150 13.25 15.67 -1.93
CA LYS A 150 13.97 15.92 -0.68
C LYS A 150 14.37 14.62 0.03
N MET A 151 13.45 13.65 0.09
CA MET A 151 13.70 12.39 0.80
C MET A 151 14.80 11.55 0.16
N ILE A 152 14.96 11.62 -1.16
CA ILE A 152 16.04 10.91 -1.87
C ILE A 152 17.44 11.29 -1.35
N GLU A 153 17.61 12.51 -0.88
CA GLU A 153 18.87 13.01 -0.33
C GLU A 153 19.20 12.44 1.05
N PHE A 154 18.19 11.93 1.76
CA PHE A 154 18.33 11.39 3.12
C PHE A 154 18.35 9.88 3.16
N VAL A 155 18.15 9.19 2.01
CA VAL A 155 18.11 7.73 1.95
C VAL A 155 19.40 7.11 2.51
N GLY A 156 19.25 6.29 3.54
CA GLY A 156 20.34 5.60 4.23
C GLY A 156 21.06 6.43 5.29
N MET A 157 20.58 7.63 5.60
CA MET A 157 21.14 8.47 6.67
C MET A 157 20.48 8.14 8.01
N THR A 158 21.26 8.21 9.07
CA THR A 158 20.73 8.16 10.44
C THR A 158 20.01 9.48 10.79
N PRO A 159 19.12 9.48 11.80
CA PRO A 159 18.46 10.72 12.26
C PRO A 159 19.45 11.83 12.62
N GLU A 160 20.62 11.48 13.19
CA GLU A 160 21.68 12.44 13.53
C GLU A 160 22.32 13.05 12.29
N GLU A 161 22.56 12.26 11.25
CA GLU A 161 23.12 12.73 9.98
C GLU A 161 22.11 13.62 9.24
N ILE A 162 20.82 13.26 9.24
CA ILE A 162 19.74 14.07 8.68
C ILE A 162 19.68 15.42 9.38
N PHE A 163 19.65 15.42 10.72
CA PHE A 163 19.63 16.65 11.52
C PHE A 163 20.84 17.54 11.23
N SER A 164 22.04 16.96 11.21
CA SER A 164 23.27 17.69 10.90
C SER A 164 23.25 18.32 9.50
N LYS A 165 22.75 17.57 8.50
CA LYS A 165 22.64 18.06 7.12
C LYS A 165 21.65 19.24 7.02
N ILE A 166 20.51 19.15 7.68
CA ILE A 166 19.51 20.23 7.69
C ILE A 166 20.07 21.49 8.35
N VAL A 167 20.69 21.37 9.53
CA VAL A 167 21.27 22.51 10.25
C VAL A 167 22.38 23.18 9.43
N MET A 168 23.23 22.37 8.77
CA MET A 168 24.30 22.95 7.92
C MET A 168 23.73 23.69 6.71
N SER A 169 22.69 23.17 6.06
CA SER A 169 22.05 23.85 4.93
C SER A 169 21.40 25.19 5.32
N GLU A 170 20.76 25.25 6.49
CA GLU A 170 20.19 26.49 7.02
C GLU A 170 21.24 27.53 7.36
N MET A 171 22.41 27.10 7.86
CA MET A 171 23.54 28.01 8.16
C MET A 171 24.15 28.59 6.88
N GLU A 172 24.30 27.78 5.82
CA GLU A 172 24.83 28.23 4.52
C GLU A 172 23.90 29.25 3.85
N GLU A 173 22.59 29.09 3.95
CA GLU A 173 21.60 30.05 3.42
C GLU A 173 21.71 31.40 4.12
N VAL A 174 21.93 31.45 5.43
CA VAL A 174 22.07 32.68 6.20
C VAL A 174 23.39 33.39 5.89
N GLU A 175 24.49 32.65 5.67
CA GLU A 175 25.81 33.28 5.31
C GLU A 175 25.84 33.81 3.87
N GLY A 176 25.00 33.29 2.96
CA GLY A 176 24.91 33.72 1.57
C GLY A 176 24.12 35.02 1.33
N GLU A 177 23.44 35.56 2.33
CA GLU A 177 22.62 36.77 2.23
C GLU A 177 23.37 38.07 2.59
N TRP A 178 24.70 38.03 2.79
CA TRP A 178 25.53 39.20 3.10
C TRP A 178 26.43 39.65 1.89
#